data_f90fd3ab8dc567ce9bef53c847f62a72
#
_entry.id   f90fd3ab8dc567ce9bef53c847f62a72
#
_cell.length_a   1.000
_cell.length_b   1.000
_cell.length_c   1.000
_cell.angle_alpha   90.00
_cell.angle_beta   90.00
_cell.angle_gamma   90.00
#
_symmetry.space_group_name_H-M   'P 1'
#
loop_
_entity.id
_entity.type
_entity.pdbx_description
1 polymer ?
#
loop_
_entity_poly.entity_id
_entity_poly.type
_entity_poly.pdbx_seq_one_letter_code
_entity_poly.pdbx_strand_id
1 'polypeptide(L)'
;MSKILMILASAFIFNVCFASSPAPEAHGQAKAKHDPGSLFPQPKQNKDKSTPPVKASLVEPAFMAKINATAVTLKWNTVAGAENYHLQVATDPNFKWLKVDNQFQKTATFELTGLEAGQSYYWRVAAVKNSNDSMYIKGEYEKSMFETTAK
;
A
#
# COMPACT_ATOMS: atom_id res chain seq x y z
N MET A 1 -45.48 51.67 21.96
CA MET A 1 -46.62 51.37 22.87
C MET A 1 -46.37 50.03 23.46
N SER A 2 -45.85 50.01 24.71
CA SER A 2 -46.54 49.52 25.90
C SER A 2 -46.90 48.02 25.83
N LYS A 3 -46.51 47.13 26.75
CA LYS A 3 -46.50 47.18 28.21
C LYS A 3 -45.57 46.06 28.77
N ILE A 4 -44.87 46.43 29.78
CA ILE A 4 -44.24 45.64 30.83
C ILE A 4 -45.26 44.78 31.54
N LEU A 5 -44.93 43.50 31.87
CA LEU A 5 -45.53 42.82 33.02
C LEU A 5 -44.46 42.04 33.79
N MET A 6 -44.11 42.63 34.93
CA MET A 6 -43.37 42.00 36.02
C MET A 6 -44.28 41.03 36.77
N ILE A 7 -43.83 39.81 37.04
CA ILE A 7 -44.38 38.99 38.11
C ILE A 7 -43.22 38.49 38.98
N LEU A 8 -43.21 39.02 40.20
CA LEU A 8 -42.51 38.51 41.37
C LEU A 8 -43.24 37.26 41.92
N ALA A 9 -42.50 36.24 42.28
CA ALA A 9 -42.87 35.33 43.36
C ALA A 9 -41.68 34.42 43.68
N SER A 10 -41.06 34.65 44.75
CA SER A 10 -41.17 34.00 46.05
C SER A 10 -40.21 32.83 46.21
N ALA A 11 -39.17 33.13 46.99
CA ALA A 11 -38.19 32.20 47.55
C ALA A 11 -38.89 31.17 48.47
N PHE A 12 -38.62 29.90 48.21
CA PHE A 12 -38.84 28.85 49.24
C PHE A 12 -37.48 28.17 49.45
N ILE A 13 -36.86 28.57 50.59
CA ILE A 13 -35.66 27.93 51.10
C ILE A 13 -36.10 26.68 51.86
N PHE A 14 -35.88 25.50 51.24
CA PHE A 14 -35.95 24.24 51.96
C PHE A 14 -34.55 23.81 52.35
N ASN A 15 -34.21 24.07 53.61
CA ASN A 15 -32.96 23.63 54.22
C ASN A 15 -33.15 22.17 54.66
N VAL A 16 -32.71 21.22 53.87
CA VAL A 16 -32.65 19.80 54.24
C VAL A 16 -31.22 19.49 54.65
N CYS A 17 -30.99 19.40 55.96
CA CYS A 17 -29.78 18.79 56.52
C CYS A 17 -29.76 17.31 56.13
N PHE A 18 -28.97 16.96 55.14
CA PHE A 18 -28.56 15.57 54.92
C PHE A 18 -27.30 15.31 55.72
N ALA A 19 -27.42 14.47 56.73
CA ALA A 19 -26.31 13.88 57.44
C ALA A 19 -25.40 13.14 56.44
N SER A 20 -24.15 13.57 56.35
CA SER A 20 -23.15 12.87 55.57
C SER A 20 -22.80 11.54 56.22
N SER A 21 -23.28 10.47 55.62
CA SER A 21 -22.73 9.11 55.85
C SER A 21 -21.32 9.04 55.34
N PRO A 22 -20.36 8.50 56.09
CA PRO A 22 -19.04 8.28 55.55
C PRO A 22 -19.13 7.24 54.41
N ALA A 23 -18.65 7.63 53.24
CA ALA A 23 -18.52 6.74 52.12
C ALA A 23 -17.58 5.55 52.48
N PRO A 24 -17.92 4.31 52.08
CA PRO A 24 -17.00 3.20 52.27
C PRO A 24 -15.70 3.49 51.47
N GLU A 25 -14.58 3.39 52.18
CA GLU A 25 -13.24 3.46 51.55
C GLU A 25 -13.18 2.42 50.46
N ALA A 26 -13.15 2.90 49.20
CA ALA A 26 -12.86 2.08 48.08
C ALA A 26 -11.38 1.59 48.21
N HIS A 27 -11.20 0.36 48.65
CA HIS A 27 -9.98 -0.35 48.48
C HIS A 27 -9.66 -0.36 46.98
N GLY A 28 -8.89 0.61 46.55
CA GLY A 28 -8.31 0.67 45.21
C GLY A 28 -7.35 -0.49 45.01
N GLN A 29 -7.89 -1.67 44.69
CA GLN A 29 -7.12 -2.67 44.01
C GLN A 29 -6.77 -2.07 42.66
N ALA A 30 -5.58 -1.52 42.56
CA ALA A 30 -4.93 -1.28 41.28
C ALA A 30 -4.90 -2.64 40.57
N LYS A 31 -5.91 -2.89 39.72
CA LYS A 31 -5.83 -3.94 38.72
C LYS A 31 -4.59 -3.62 37.89
N ALA A 32 -3.49 -4.28 38.21
CA ALA A 32 -2.37 -4.35 37.29
C ALA A 32 -2.96 -4.72 35.95
N LYS A 33 -2.96 -3.78 35.01
CA LYS A 33 -3.34 -4.06 33.63
C LYS A 33 -2.31 -5.07 33.15
N HIS A 34 -2.66 -6.35 33.22
CA HIS A 34 -1.93 -7.37 32.49
C HIS A 34 -2.05 -7.01 31.03
N ASP A 35 -1.03 -6.32 30.52
CA ASP A 35 -0.87 -6.13 29.09
C ASP A 35 -0.43 -7.48 28.51
N PRO A 36 -1.31 -8.20 27.82
CA PRO A 36 -0.95 -9.49 27.20
C PRO A 36 0.20 -9.32 26.19
N GLY A 37 0.46 -8.11 25.70
CA GLY A 37 1.61 -7.81 24.85
C GLY A 37 2.95 -7.97 25.55
N SER A 38 3.00 -7.87 26.89
CA SER A 38 4.24 -8.07 27.66
C SER A 38 4.67 -9.55 27.77
N LEU A 39 3.71 -10.47 27.61
CA LEU A 39 3.96 -11.92 27.62
C LEU A 39 4.48 -12.44 26.28
N PHE A 40 4.21 -11.70 25.21
CA PHE A 40 4.65 -12.00 23.86
C PHE A 40 5.52 -10.85 23.34
N PRO A 41 6.85 -10.95 23.45
CA PRO A 41 7.74 -9.92 22.92
C PRO A 41 7.40 -9.67 21.46
N GLN A 42 6.97 -8.46 21.15
CA GLN A 42 6.68 -8.08 19.75
C GLN A 42 7.98 -8.18 18.95
N PRO A 43 7.97 -8.85 17.80
CA PRO A 43 9.14 -8.89 16.94
C PRO A 43 9.60 -7.46 16.63
N LYS A 44 10.86 -7.14 16.93
CA LYS A 44 11.43 -5.85 16.54
C LYS A 44 11.41 -5.78 15.02
N GLN A 45 10.61 -4.86 14.47
CA GLN A 45 10.62 -4.59 13.03
C GLN A 45 12.02 -4.18 12.59
N ASN A 46 12.60 -4.97 11.70
CA ASN A 46 13.85 -4.60 11.04
C ASN A 46 13.50 -3.68 9.88
N LYS A 47 13.81 -2.39 10.00
CA LYS A 47 13.51 -1.37 8.97
C LYS A 47 14.09 -1.73 7.60
N ASP A 48 15.25 -2.42 7.57
CA ASP A 48 15.91 -2.82 6.32
C ASP A 48 15.11 -3.90 5.57
N LYS A 49 14.30 -4.69 6.28
CA LYS A 49 13.44 -5.74 5.73
C LYS A 49 11.98 -5.32 5.56
N SER A 50 11.60 -4.22 6.19
CA SER A 50 10.23 -3.69 6.19
C SER A 50 10.05 -2.50 5.24
N THR A 51 10.96 -2.34 4.27
CA THR A 51 10.87 -1.31 3.24
C THR A 51 10.83 -1.99 1.86
N PRO A 52 9.74 -1.82 1.09
CA PRO A 52 9.66 -2.41 -0.24
C PRO A 52 10.71 -1.79 -1.17
N PRO A 53 11.18 -2.53 -2.19
CA PRO A 53 12.05 -1.98 -3.21
C PRO A 53 11.41 -0.77 -3.90
N VAL A 54 12.26 0.20 -4.27
CA VAL A 54 11.78 1.35 -5.04
C VAL A 54 11.30 0.90 -6.43
N LYS A 55 10.42 1.69 -7.00
CA LYS A 55 9.84 1.47 -8.31
C LYS A 55 10.91 1.48 -9.41
N ALA A 56 10.88 0.53 -10.33
CA ALA A 56 11.78 0.50 -11.48
C ALA A 56 11.40 1.61 -12.48
N SER A 57 12.38 2.15 -13.20
CA SER A 57 12.14 3.08 -14.32
C SER A 57 12.26 2.33 -15.63
N LEU A 58 11.22 2.36 -16.46
CA LEU A 58 11.20 1.72 -17.77
C LEU A 58 11.95 2.59 -18.78
N VAL A 59 12.75 1.97 -19.67
CA VAL A 59 13.61 2.66 -20.62
C VAL A 59 13.17 2.38 -22.05
N GLU A 60 13.06 1.11 -22.44
CA GLU A 60 12.71 0.69 -23.80
C GLU A 60 11.67 -0.43 -23.76
N PRO A 61 10.72 -0.41 -24.69
CA PRO A 61 10.44 0.65 -25.67
C PRO A 61 9.84 1.89 -24.99
N ALA A 62 9.96 3.05 -25.64
CA ALA A 62 9.31 4.27 -25.18
C ALA A 62 7.80 4.08 -25.09
N PHE A 63 7.13 4.84 -24.22
CA PHE A 63 5.68 4.80 -24.10
C PHE A 63 5.00 5.11 -25.45
N MET A 64 4.06 4.25 -25.87
CA MET A 64 3.35 4.31 -27.15
C MET A 64 4.27 4.14 -28.38
N ALA A 65 5.45 3.57 -28.24
CA ALA A 65 6.35 3.30 -29.38
C ALA A 65 5.66 2.38 -30.40
N LYS A 66 5.91 2.64 -31.68
CA LYS A 66 5.48 1.76 -32.78
C LYS A 66 6.63 0.86 -33.22
N ILE A 67 6.43 -0.43 -33.13
CA ILE A 67 7.43 -1.45 -33.39
C ILE A 67 7.09 -2.17 -34.69
N ASN A 68 8.01 -2.11 -35.68
CA ASN A 68 7.88 -2.86 -36.92
C ASN A 68 8.76 -4.11 -36.89
N ALA A 69 8.49 -4.99 -35.92
CA ALA A 69 9.22 -6.24 -35.74
C ALA A 69 8.37 -7.27 -35.01
N THR A 70 8.75 -8.53 -35.11
CA THR A 70 8.12 -9.64 -34.38
C THR A 70 8.75 -9.92 -33.01
N ALA A 71 9.78 -9.13 -32.67
CA ALA A 71 10.46 -9.18 -31.38
C ALA A 71 10.84 -7.77 -30.93
N VAL A 72 10.93 -7.55 -29.62
CA VAL A 72 11.35 -6.29 -29.00
C VAL A 72 12.09 -6.56 -27.71
N THR A 73 13.13 -5.79 -27.43
CA THR A 73 13.81 -5.84 -26.14
C THR A 73 13.16 -4.86 -25.17
N LEU A 74 12.63 -5.37 -24.07
CA LEU A 74 12.17 -4.58 -22.95
C LEU A 74 13.35 -4.26 -22.05
N LYS A 75 13.53 -2.98 -21.67
CA LYS A 75 14.62 -2.53 -20.78
C LYS A 75 14.10 -1.62 -19.68
N TRP A 76 14.69 -1.74 -18.51
CA TRP A 76 14.45 -0.86 -17.38
C TRP A 76 15.75 -0.62 -16.61
N ASN A 77 15.76 0.38 -15.75
CA ASN A 77 16.91 0.67 -14.92
C ASN A 77 17.00 -0.32 -13.77
N THR A 78 18.23 -0.69 -13.40
CA THR A 78 18.48 -1.51 -12.21
C THR A 78 18.07 -0.77 -10.95
N VAL A 79 17.45 -1.49 -10.03
CA VAL A 79 17.00 -0.97 -8.73
C VAL A 79 17.97 -1.44 -7.65
N ALA A 80 18.52 -0.50 -6.89
CA ALA A 80 19.44 -0.81 -5.81
C ALA A 80 18.77 -1.75 -4.78
N GLY A 81 19.46 -2.84 -4.44
CA GLY A 81 18.97 -3.84 -3.50
C GLY A 81 17.91 -4.79 -4.06
N ALA A 82 17.50 -4.67 -5.32
CA ALA A 82 16.65 -5.66 -5.96
C ALA A 82 17.44 -6.95 -6.21
N GLU A 83 16.82 -8.09 -5.91
CA GLU A 83 17.40 -9.41 -6.15
C GLU A 83 16.91 -10.00 -7.46
N ASN A 84 15.73 -9.61 -7.90
CA ASN A 84 15.10 -9.96 -9.16
C ASN A 84 13.97 -8.98 -9.49
N TYR A 85 13.33 -9.20 -10.63
CA TYR A 85 12.20 -8.40 -11.11
C TYR A 85 11.03 -9.32 -11.44
N HIS A 86 9.81 -8.85 -11.19
CA HIS A 86 8.61 -9.47 -11.70
C HIS A 86 8.17 -8.69 -12.95
N LEU A 87 8.36 -9.32 -14.11
CA LEU A 87 7.94 -8.82 -15.41
C LEU A 87 6.63 -9.46 -15.83
N GLN A 88 5.69 -8.63 -16.27
CA GLN A 88 4.45 -9.09 -16.90
C GLN A 88 4.23 -8.37 -18.22
N VAL A 89 3.80 -9.10 -19.22
CA VAL A 89 3.38 -8.57 -20.53
C VAL A 89 1.98 -9.11 -20.83
N ALA A 90 1.09 -8.24 -21.27
CA ALA A 90 -0.30 -8.56 -21.57
C ALA A 90 -0.75 -7.92 -22.90
N THR A 91 -1.82 -8.42 -23.46
CA THR A 91 -2.53 -7.84 -24.62
C THR A 91 -3.66 -6.90 -24.20
N ASP A 92 -3.89 -6.73 -22.89
CA ASP A 92 -4.92 -5.86 -22.33
C ASP A 92 -4.35 -4.96 -21.21
N PRO A 93 -4.91 -3.75 -21.02
CA PRO A 93 -4.40 -2.77 -20.03
C PRO A 93 -4.60 -3.18 -18.58
N ASN A 94 -5.46 -4.18 -18.32
CA ASN A 94 -5.77 -4.67 -16.97
C ASN A 94 -4.94 -5.91 -16.59
N PHE A 95 -4.06 -6.37 -17.47
CA PHE A 95 -3.20 -7.54 -17.28
C PHE A 95 -3.99 -8.83 -16.97
N LYS A 96 -5.16 -9.00 -17.61
CA LYS A 96 -5.97 -10.22 -17.52
C LYS A 96 -5.44 -11.31 -18.46
N TRP A 97 -4.98 -10.93 -19.65
CA TRP A 97 -4.47 -11.82 -20.70
C TRP A 97 -2.95 -11.69 -20.80
N LEU A 98 -2.27 -12.41 -19.91
CA LEU A 98 -0.81 -12.39 -19.84
C LEU A 98 -0.20 -13.23 -20.97
N LYS A 99 0.69 -12.63 -21.75
CA LYS A 99 1.59 -13.31 -22.68
C LYS A 99 2.86 -13.77 -21.98
N VAL A 100 3.34 -12.99 -21.01
CA VAL A 100 4.51 -13.29 -20.17
C VAL A 100 4.17 -12.98 -18.71
N ASP A 101 4.53 -13.91 -17.81
CA ASP A 101 4.53 -13.72 -16.37
C ASP A 101 5.84 -14.31 -15.81
N ASN A 102 6.88 -13.49 -15.75
CA ASN A 102 8.18 -13.89 -15.25
C ASN A 102 8.47 -13.26 -13.90
N GLN A 103 8.35 -14.05 -12.83
CA GLN A 103 8.53 -13.60 -11.46
C GLN A 103 9.99 -13.56 -10.98
N PHE A 104 10.90 -14.13 -11.76
CA PHE A 104 12.30 -14.31 -11.37
C PHE A 104 13.30 -13.76 -12.38
N GLN A 105 12.96 -12.70 -13.08
CA GLN A 105 13.85 -12.04 -14.03
C GLN A 105 15.06 -11.44 -13.32
N LYS A 106 16.26 -11.91 -13.65
CA LYS A 106 17.49 -11.48 -12.99
C LYS A 106 18.13 -10.23 -13.59
N THR A 107 17.97 -10.06 -14.90
CA THR A 107 18.54 -8.92 -15.65
C THR A 107 17.50 -7.82 -15.81
N ALA A 108 17.96 -6.60 -16.00
CA ALA A 108 17.09 -5.44 -16.27
C ALA A 108 16.69 -5.35 -17.77
N THR A 109 16.75 -6.47 -18.47
CA THR A 109 16.38 -6.60 -19.89
C THR A 109 15.65 -7.91 -20.12
N PHE A 110 14.71 -7.91 -21.09
CA PHE A 110 14.00 -9.10 -21.51
C PHE A 110 13.69 -9.02 -23.00
N GLU A 111 14.00 -10.07 -23.76
CA GLU A 111 13.65 -10.17 -25.17
C GLU A 111 12.26 -10.81 -25.31
N LEU A 112 11.31 -10.02 -25.76
CA LEU A 112 9.95 -10.44 -26.03
C LEU A 112 9.83 -10.80 -27.51
N THR A 113 9.46 -12.05 -27.81
CA THR A 113 9.32 -12.58 -29.15
C THR A 113 7.88 -12.98 -29.46
N GLY A 114 7.59 -13.30 -30.73
CA GLY A 114 6.28 -13.74 -31.17
C GLY A 114 5.23 -12.63 -31.07
N LEU A 115 5.59 -11.41 -31.44
CA LEU A 115 4.67 -10.28 -31.52
C LEU A 115 3.81 -10.42 -32.78
N GLU A 116 2.53 -10.16 -32.62
CA GLU A 116 1.54 -10.12 -33.71
C GLU A 116 1.48 -8.70 -34.29
N ALA A 117 1.29 -8.57 -35.59
CA ALA A 117 1.19 -7.28 -36.25
C ALA A 117 -0.15 -6.57 -35.89
N GLY A 118 -0.10 -5.24 -35.74
CA GLY A 118 -1.28 -4.44 -35.43
C GLY A 118 -1.84 -4.61 -34.01
N GLN A 119 -1.02 -5.12 -33.07
CA GLN A 119 -1.45 -5.43 -31.71
C GLN A 119 -0.84 -4.45 -30.71
N SER A 120 -1.62 -4.05 -29.69
CA SER A 120 -1.13 -3.31 -28.53
C SER A 120 -0.66 -4.27 -27.45
N TYR A 121 0.50 -3.98 -26.87
CA TYR A 121 1.08 -4.72 -25.77
C TYR A 121 1.31 -3.82 -24.57
N TYR A 122 0.87 -4.30 -23.42
CA TYR A 122 1.04 -3.63 -22.13
C TYR A 122 2.06 -4.43 -21.31
N TRP A 123 2.98 -3.74 -20.69
CA TRP A 123 3.98 -4.39 -19.87
C TRP A 123 4.25 -3.63 -18.59
N ARG A 124 4.66 -4.35 -17.57
CA ARG A 124 4.97 -3.78 -16.27
C ARG A 124 6.07 -4.55 -15.58
N VAL A 125 6.84 -3.84 -14.76
CA VAL A 125 7.94 -4.39 -13.98
C VAL A 125 7.83 -3.91 -12.55
N ALA A 126 8.06 -4.83 -11.60
CA ALA A 126 8.26 -4.52 -10.19
C ALA A 126 9.60 -5.09 -9.73
N ALA A 127 10.35 -4.32 -8.96
CA ALA A 127 11.55 -4.82 -8.29
C ALA A 127 11.16 -5.74 -7.13
N VAL A 128 11.93 -6.80 -6.90
CA VAL A 128 11.69 -7.81 -5.90
C VAL A 128 12.94 -8.02 -5.04
N LYS A 129 12.75 -8.04 -3.71
CA LYS A 129 13.77 -8.33 -2.72
C LYS A 129 13.24 -9.43 -1.79
N ASN A 130 13.55 -10.69 -2.12
CA ASN A 130 13.03 -11.86 -1.40
C ASN A 130 13.52 -11.94 0.06
N SER A 131 14.63 -11.27 0.38
CA SER A 131 15.17 -11.16 1.73
C SER A 131 14.37 -10.25 2.65
N ASN A 132 13.40 -9.50 2.12
CA ASN A 132 12.49 -8.68 2.92
C ASN A 132 11.39 -9.52 3.61
N ASP A 133 10.72 -8.92 4.59
CA ASP A 133 9.51 -9.49 5.18
C ASP A 133 8.41 -9.64 4.13
N SER A 134 7.55 -10.63 4.27
CA SER A 134 6.59 -11.07 3.23
C SER A 134 5.73 -9.97 2.62
N MET A 135 5.37 -8.94 3.40
CA MET A 135 4.58 -7.79 2.93
C MET A 135 5.39 -6.78 2.12
N TYR A 136 6.72 -6.84 2.19
CA TYR A 136 7.65 -5.85 1.61
C TYR A 136 8.58 -6.44 0.54
N ILE A 137 8.31 -7.65 0.10
CA ILE A 137 9.11 -8.37 -0.90
C ILE A 137 9.08 -7.65 -2.26
N LYS A 138 7.93 -7.13 -2.66
CA LYS A 138 7.71 -6.55 -4.00
C LYS A 138 7.43 -5.06 -3.91
N GLY A 139 8.12 -4.29 -4.75
CA GLY A 139 7.84 -2.88 -4.97
C GLY A 139 6.60 -2.65 -5.85
N GLU A 140 6.31 -1.39 -6.09
CA GLU A 140 5.23 -1.01 -7.01
C GLU A 140 5.60 -1.33 -8.47
N TYR A 141 4.58 -1.65 -9.27
CA TYR A 141 4.76 -1.81 -10.70
C TYR A 141 4.89 -0.47 -11.42
N GLU A 142 5.92 -0.33 -12.26
CA GLU A 142 5.94 0.64 -13.35
C GLU A 142 5.37 0.00 -14.59
N LYS A 143 4.55 0.75 -15.34
CA LYS A 143 3.84 0.26 -16.53
C LYS A 143 4.12 1.12 -17.75
N SER A 144 4.15 0.47 -18.91
CA SER A 144 4.22 1.09 -20.23
C SER A 144 3.42 0.28 -21.24
N MET A 145 3.34 0.79 -22.45
CA MET A 145 2.76 0.10 -23.58
C MET A 145 3.53 0.43 -24.87
N PHE A 146 3.40 -0.43 -25.85
CA PHE A 146 3.82 -0.20 -27.23
C PHE A 146 2.84 -0.87 -28.18
N GLU A 147 2.92 -0.51 -29.45
CA GLU A 147 2.09 -1.07 -30.51
C GLU A 147 2.98 -1.67 -31.60
N THR A 148 2.56 -2.78 -32.16
CA THR A 148 3.17 -3.30 -33.39
C THR A 148 2.44 -2.70 -34.60
N THR A 149 3.22 -2.36 -35.65
CA THR A 149 2.61 -1.85 -36.88
C THR A 149 1.87 -2.97 -37.61
N ALA A 150 0.73 -2.63 -38.24
CA ALA A 150 0.09 -3.52 -39.19
C ALA A 150 1.01 -3.74 -40.41
N LYS A 151 1.01 -4.95 -40.97
CA LYS A 151 1.66 -5.24 -42.24
C LYS A 151 0.90 -4.65 -43.41
#